data_2f2fceefd0072adf849b64b1b7dfaac3
#
_entry.id   2f2fceefd0072adf849b64b1b7dfaac3
#
_cell.length_a   1.000
_cell.length_b   1.000
_cell.length_c   1.000
_cell.angle_alpha   90.00
_cell.angle_beta   90.00
_cell.angle_gamma   90.00
#
_symmetry.space_group_name_H-M   'P 1'
#
loop_
_entity.id
_entity.type
_entity.pdbx_description
1 polymer ?
#
loop_
_entity_poly.entity_id
_entity_poly.type
_entity_poly.pdbx_seq_one_letter_code
_entity_poly.pdbx_strand_id
1 'polypeptide(L)'
;QEVFQEKLSLGGKKIHEESKEKLLEKYKKLQINFFNESDHDIKKKIKEQLTRIETDLIEQSVKSEIEQLDSQNKGLGNYIIPGLGMTKKDAEKFQKNLSKQAQIMKVLDEFKKSGVRPFFLWGLYFADVFERKGGFDIVIANPPYINTKRGIDPLVKSAYKEIYKSAEGQFDLFTIFIEKGIELTRNGLTYIIPKPFINNENYELIRKMVLDCGLYEIIIGSDVFEAANVESCVFLASK
;
A
#
# COMPACT_ATOMS: atom_id res chain seq x y z
N GLN A 1 5.83 2.18 -3.80
CA GLN A 1 4.61 1.71 -4.49
C GLN A 1 3.39 1.74 -3.56
N GLU A 2 3.50 1.29 -2.32
CA GLU A 2 2.42 1.33 -1.30
C GLU A 2 2.23 2.73 -0.66
N VAL A 3 3.26 3.58 -0.58
CA VAL A 3 3.12 5.04 -0.23
C VAL A 3 2.08 5.71 -1.11
N PHE A 4 1.96 5.23 -2.33
CA PHE A 4 0.97 5.70 -3.29
C PHE A 4 -0.46 5.27 -2.92
N GLN A 5 -0.62 4.08 -2.31
CA GLN A 5 -1.93 3.53 -1.97
C GLN A 5 -2.62 4.24 -0.80
N GLU A 6 -1.88 4.54 0.27
CA GLU A 6 -2.44 5.20 1.45
C GLU A 6 -2.84 6.65 1.19
N LYS A 7 -2.09 7.37 0.35
CA LYS A 7 -2.40 8.76 -0.01
C LYS A 7 -3.46 8.91 -1.09
N LEU A 8 -3.71 7.87 -1.87
CA LEU A 8 -4.85 7.80 -2.79
C LEU A 8 -6.21 7.74 -2.06
N SER A 9 -6.22 7.40 -0.77
CA SER A 9 -7.43 7.33 0.05
C SER A 9 -7.75 8.61 0.83
N LEU A 10 -6.83 9.58 0.92
CA LEU A 10 -6.93 10.70 1.86
C LEU A 10 -6.68 12.07 1.22
N GLY A 11 -7.57 12.58 0.41
CA GLY A 11 -7.60 14.02 0.26
C GLY A 11 -7.56 14.63 -1.13
N GLY A 12 -8.72 15.03 -1.57
CA GLY A 12 -8.94 16.02 -2.62
C GLY A 12 -10.18 16.83 -2.33
N LYS A 13 -10.16 18.14 -2.58
CA LYS A 13 -11.25 19.09 -2.32
C LYS A 13 -12.57 18.70 -3.02
N LYS A 14 -13.71 19.03 -2.40
CA LYS A 14 -15.10 18.67 -2.73
C LYS A 14 -15.51 18.46 -4.21
N ILE A 15 -14.93 19.17 -5.16
CA ILE A 15 -15.30 19.06 -6.60
C ILE A 15 -14.74 17.77 -7.24
N HIS A 16 -13.55 17.31 -6.81
CA HIS A 16 -12.97 16.04 -7.24
C HIS A 16 -13.60 14.82 -6.55
N GLU A 17 -14.10 14.97 -5.33
CA GLU A 17 -14.76 13.90 -4.57
C GLU A 17 -16.02 13.41 -5.26
N GLU A 18 -16.90 14.32 -5.72
CA GLU A 18 -18.16 13.93 -6.39
C GLU A 18 -17.93 13.18 -7.70
N SER A 19 -16.91 13.55 -8.46
CA SER A 19 -16.50 12.82 -9.66
C SER A 19 -15.92 11.44 -9.33
N LYS A 20 -15.13 11.34 -8.27
CA LYS A 20 -14.50 10.10 -7.80
C LYS A 20 -15.56 9.13 -7.25
N GLU A 21 -16.52 9.60 -6.47
CA GLU A 21 -17.63 8.79 -5.96
C GLU A 21 -18.45 8.16 -7.08
N LYS A 22 -18.81 8.94 -8.11
CA LYS A 22 -19.54 8.44 -9.28
C LYS A 22 -18.76 7.36 -10.04
N LEU A 23 -17.44 7.54 -10.19
CA LEU A 23 -16.57 6.53 -10.81
C LEU A 23 -16.49 5.26 -9.95
N LEU A 24 -16.39 5.38 -8.63
CA LEU A 24 -16.39 4.26 -7.70
C LEU A 24 -17.70 3.48 -7.73
N GLU A 25 -18.86 4.15 -7.74
CA GLU A 25 -20.15 3.49 -7.88
C GLU A 25 -20.29 2.75 -9.20
N LYS A 26 -19.84 3.36 -10.31
CA LYS A 26 -19.83 2.71 -11.62
C LYS A 26 -18.92 1.50 -11.62
N TYR A 27 -17.76 1.61 -11.01
CA TYR A 27 -16.80 0.50 -10.87
C TYR A 27 -17.44 -0.68 -10.13
N LYS A 28 -18.07 -0.45 -8.98
CA LYS A 28 -18.75 -1.50 -8.19
C LYS A 28 -19.84 -2.22 -8.98
N LYS A 29 -20.69 -1.48 -9.69
CA LYS A 29 -21.73 -2.07 -10.55
C LYS A 29 -21.13 -2.95 -11.63
N LEU A 30 -20.08 -2.49 -12.29
CA LEU A 30 -19.39 -3.26 -13.31
C LEU A 30 -18.69 -4.49 -12.73
N GLN A 31 -18.14 -4.40 -11.53
CA GLN A 31 -17.50 -5.52 -10.84
C GLN A 31 -18.50 -6.63 -10.51
N ILE A 32 -19.68 -6.28 -10.00
CA ILE A 32 -20.78 -7.24 -9.76
C ILE A 32 -21.19 -7.91 -11.08
N ASN A 33 -21.36 -7.12 -12.13
CA ASN A 33 -21.72 -7.66 -13.45
C ASN A 33 -20.63 -8.59 -13.99
N PHE A 34 -19.35 -8.26 -13.80
CA PHE A 34 -18.22 -9.11 -14.23
C PHE A 34 -18.24 -10.48 -13.54
N PHE A 35 -18.54 -10.54 -12.25
CA PHE A 35 -18.60 -11.82 -11.53
C PHE A 35 -19.81 -12.65 -11.90
N ASN A 36 -20.94 -12.02 -12.21
CA ASN A 36 -22.19 -12.71 -12.57
C ASN A 36 -22.30 -13.05 -14.05
N GLU A 37 -21.43 -12.50 -14.91
CA GLU A 37 -21.46 -12.74 -16.35
C GLU A 37 -20.79 -14.09 -16.69
N SER A 38 -21.43 -14.86 -17.56
CA SER A 38 -20.92 -16.14 -18.05
C SER A 38 -20.36 -16.05 -19.45
N ASP A 39 -20.81 -15.08 -20.27
CA ASP A 39 -20.36 -14.87 -21.63
C ASP A 39 -18.95 -14.25 -21.64
N HIS A 40 -18.03 -14.91 -22.34
CA HIS A 40 -16.62 -14.52 -22.39
C HIS A 40 -16.39 -13.17 -23.07
N ASP A 41 -17.13 -12.87 -24.14
CA ASP A 41 -16.96 -11.62 -24.89
C ASP A 41 -17.53 -10.43 -24.14
N ILE A 42 -18.67 -10.61 -23.47
CA ILE A 42 -19.25 -9.60 -22.59
C ILE A 42 -18.34 -9.36 -21.40
N LYS A 43 -17.84 -10.41 -20.77
CA LYS A 43 -16.89 -10.34 -19.66
C LYS A 43 -15.62 -9.59 -20.02
N LYS A 44 -15.08 -9.80 -21.21
CA LYS A 44 -13.94 -9.07 -21.74
C LYS A 44 -14.22 -7.56 -21.86
N LYS A 45 -15.39 -7.18 -22.42
CA LYS A 45 -15.80 -5.78 -22.51
C LYS A 45 -15.96 -5.12 -21.15
N ILE A 46 -16.55 -5.82 -20.18
CA ILE A 46 -16.66 -5.32 -18.80
C ILE A 46 -15.28 -5.11 -18.20
N LYS A 47 -14.35 -6.04 -18.39
CA LYS A 47 -12.96 -5.93 -17.92
C LYS A 47 -12.26 -4.71 -18.50
N GLU A 48 -12.45 -4.43 -19.78
CA GLU A 48 -11.90 -3.22 -20.42
C GLU A 48 -12.47 -1.93 -19.81
N GLN A 49 -13.78 -1.90 -19.49
CA GLN A 49 -14.41 -0.75 -18.83
C GLN A 49 -13.89 -0.57 -17.39
N LEU A 50 -13.75 -1.65 -16.64
CA LEU A 50 -13.14 -1.63 -15.30
C LEU A 50 -11.73 -1.05 -15.35
N THR A 51 -10.91 -1.51 -16.29
CA THR A 51 -9.53 -1.02 -16.47
C THR A 51 -9.47 0.47 -16.79
N ARG A 52 -10.41 0.98 -17.61
CA ARG A 52 -10.49 2.43 -17.89
C ARG A 52 -10.82 3.24 -16.66
N ILE A 53 -11.84 2.83 -15.90
CA ILE A 53 -12.22 3.53 -14.66
C ILE A 53 -11.09 3.51 -13.62
N GLU A 54 -10.39 2.39 -13.50
CA GLU A 54 -9.21 2.30 -12.63
C GLU A 54 -8.12 3.29 -13.04
N THR A 55 -7.86 3.40 -14.35
CA THR A 55 -6.88 4.35 -14.88
C THR A 55 -7.29 5.79 -14.56
N ASP A 56 -8.56 6.14 -14.79
CA ASP A 56 -9.09 7.48 -14.51
C ASP A 56 -8.98 7.81 -13.01
N LEU A 57 -9.30 6.88 -12.12
CA LEU A 57 -9.18 7.05 -10.67
C LEU A 57 -7.73 7.25 -10.22
N ILE A 58 -6.80 6.51 -10.80
CA ILE A 58 -5.37 6.65 -10.54
C ILE A 58 -4.89 8.02 -11.01
N GLU A 59 -5.23 8.42 -12.23
CA GLU A 59 -4.84 9.71 -12.79
C GLU A 59 -5.36 10.89 -11.95
N GLN A 60 -6.62 10.84 -11.56
CA GLN A 60 -7.20 11.88 -10.69
C GLN A 60 -6.49 11.96 -9.33
N SER A 61 -6.16 10.82 -8.75
CA SER A 61 -5.49 10.78 -7.46
C SER A 61 -4.04 11.27 -7.54
N VAL A 62 -3.33 10.90 -8.61
CA VAL A 62 -1.99 11.41 -8.91
C VAL A 62 -2.00 12.92 -9.11
N LYS A 63 -2.96 13.42 -9.90
CA LYS A 63 -3.12 14.87 -10.14
C LYS A 63 -3.35 15.63 -8.85
N SER A 64 -4.22 15.11 -7.98
CA SER A 64 -4.49 15.70 -6.67
C SER A 64 -3.24 15.75 -5.77
N GLU A 65 -2.43 14.69 -5.74
CA GLU A 65 -1.19 14.65 -4.96
C GLU A 65 -0.16 15.65 -5.50
N ILE A 66 -0.02 15.77 -6.83
CA ILE A 66 0.86 16.76 -7.47
C ILE A 66 0.41 18.18 -7.11
N GLU A 67 -0.88 18.48 -7.21
CA GLU A 67 -1.45 19.79 -6.84
C GLU A 67 -1.22 20.13 -5.36
N GLN A 68 -1.28 19.16 -4.47
CA GLN A 68 -0.94 19.36 -3.06
C GLN A 68 0.54 19.68 -2.86
N LEU A 69 1.44 18.95 -3.52
CA LEU A 69 2.88 19.21 -3.46
C LEU A 69 3.22 20.58 -4.05
N ASP A 70 2.58 20.97 -5.16
CA ASP A 70 2.72 22.31 -5.75
C ASP A 70 2.25 23.42 -4.80
N SER A 71 1.12 23.20 -4.12
CA SER A 71 0.61 24.15 -3.14
C SER A 71 1.56 24.31 -1.95
N GLN A 72 2.14 23.21 -1.49
CA GLN A 72 3.16 23.23 -0.44
C GLN A 72 4.43 23.95 -0.90
N ASN A 73 4.87 23.72 -2.13
CA ASN A 73 6.04 24.38 -2.71
C ASN A 73 5.80 25.88 -2.92
N LYS A 74 4.61 26.30 -3.37
CA LYS A 74 4.23 27.71 -3.46
C LYS A 74 4.24 28.37 -2.09
N GLY A 75 3.75 27.71 -1.06
CA GLY A 75 3.83 28.19 0.32
C GLY A 75 5.27 28.41 0.79
N LEU A 76 6.19 27.51 0.45
CA LEU A 76 7.62 27.65 0.75
C LEU A 76 8.28 28.76 -0.08
N GLY A 77 7.88 28.92 -1.35
CA GLY A 77 8.40 29.94 -2.27
C GLY A 77 7.94 31.37 -1.96
N ASN A 78 6.77 31.55 -1.36
CA ASN A 78 6.26 32.87 -0.93
C ASN A 78 7.09 33.53 0.21
N TYR A 79 8.00 32.75 0.84
CA TYR A 79 8.98 33.29 1.79
C TYR A 79 10.25 33.84 1.13
N ILE A 80 10.33 33.89 -0.20
CA ILE A 80 11.41 34.58 -0.91
C ILE A 80 11.13 36.09 -0.85
N ILE A 81 11.37 36.68 0.31
CA ILE A 81 11.53 38.12 0.44
C ILE A 81 12.91 38.44 -0.13
N PRO A 82 13.06 39.42 -1.06
CA PRO A 82 14.37 39.84 -1.52
C PRO A 82 15.26 40.20 -0.33
N GLY A 83 16.30 39.40 -0.07
CA GLY A 83 17.23 39.58 1.06
C GLY A 83 17.08 38.59 2.24
N LEU A 84 15.97 37.85 2.37
CA LEU A 84 15.87 36.71 3.26
C LEU A 84 15.81 35.43 2.43
N GLY A 85 16.88 34.67 2.38
CA GLY A 85 16.94 33.38 1.71
C GLY A 85 16.05 32.36 2.38
N MET A 86 15.57 31.39 1.58
CA MET A 86 14.89 30.19 2.08
C MET A 86 15.74 29.52 3.17
N THR A 87 15.14 29.10 4.28
CA THR A 87 15.90 28.38 5.31
C THR A 87 16.43 27.07 4.74
N LYS A 88 17.53 26.55 5.26
CA LYS A 88 18.09 25.25 4.84
C LYS A 88 17.03 24.16 4.90
N LYS A 89 16.22 24.15 5.96
CA LYS A 89 15.14 23.17 6.17
C LYS A 89 14.03 23.30 5.10
N ASP A 90 13.67 24.53 4.72
CA ASP A 90 12.65 24.77 3.69
C ASP A 90 13.16 24.39 2.30
N ALA A 91 14.44 24.67 2.03
CA ALA A 91 15.10 24.24 0.79
C ALA A 91 15.15 22.70 0.67
N GLU A 92 15.50 21.99 1.73
CA GLU A 92 15.48 20.53 1.78
C GLU A 92 14.06 19.98 1.54
N LYS A 93 13.05 20.58 2.16
CA LYS A 93 11.64 20.20 1.98
C LYS A 93 11.16 20.45 0.54
N PHE A 94 11.52 21.58 -0.04
CA PHE A 94 11.20 21.93 -1.42
C PHE A 94 11.81 20.92 -2.40
N GLN A 95 13.10 20.61 -2.25
CA GLN A 95 13.78 19.60 -3.08
C GLN A 95 13.17 18.19 -2.90
N LYS A 96 12.81 17.82 -1.66
CA LYS A 96 12.13 16.55 -1.40
C LYS A 96 10.78 16.48 -2.11
N ASN A 97 9.99 17.55 -2.11
CA ASN A 97 8.70 17.62 -2.81
C ASN A 97 8.87 17.53 -4.33
N LEU A 98 9.85 18.21 -4.91
CA LEU A 98 10.16 18.12 -6.35
C LEU A 98 10.57 16.70 -6.76
N SER A 99 11.46 16.07 -5.99
CA SER A 99 11.88 14.70 -6.22
C SER A 99 10.70 13.74 -6.16
N LYS A 100 9.79 13.94 -5.19
CA LYS A 100 8.58 13.12 -5.05
C LYS A 100 7.63 13.30 -6.25
N GLN A 101 7.41 14.54 -6.72
CA GLN A 101 6.60 14.79 -7.92
C GLN A 101 7.17 14.08 -9.15
N ALA A 102 8.49 14.19 -9.36
CA ALA A 102 9.15 13.52 -10.48
C ALA A 102 8.99 11.99 -10.44
N GLN A 103 9.10 11.39 -9.25
CA GLN A 103 8.88 9.95 -9.05
C GLN A 103 7.43 9.55 -9.34
N ILE A 104 6.46 10.32 -8.85
CA ILE A 104 5.04 10.09 -9.08
C ILE A 104 4.73 10.14 -10.57
N MET A 105 5.23 11.14 -11.28
CA MET A 105 5.02 11.28 -12.72
C MET A 105 5.66 10.12 -13.51
N LYS A 106 6.86 9.70 -13.11
CA LYS A 106 7.54 8.54 -13.73
C LYS A 106 6.73 7.26 -13.57
N VAL A 107 6.24 6.96 -12.37
CA VAL A 107 5.41 5.77 -12.10
C VAL A 107 4.12 5.80 -12.92
N LEU A 108 3.47 6.97 -13.05
CA LEU A 108 2.28 7.12 -13.88
C LEU A 108 2.57 6.91 -15.35
N ASP A 109 3.68 7.43 -15.86
CA ASP A 109 4.10 7.26 -17.25
C ASP A 109 4.44 5.79 -17.58
N GLU A 110 5.16 5.11 -16.69
CA GLU A 110 5.43 3.67 -16.79
C GLU A 110 4.14 2.84 -16.76
N PHE A 111 3.19 3.18 -15.89
CA PHE A 111 1.89 2.54 -15.85
C PHE A 111 1.11 2.72 -17.17
N LYS A 112 1.09 3.94 -17.72
CA LYS A 112 0.42 4.23 -19.00
C LYS A 112 1.04 3.47 -20.18
N LYS A 113 2.35 3.32 -20.18
CA LYS A 113 3.10 2.64 -21.26
C LYS A 113 3.03 1.13 -21.19
N SER A 114 3.18 0.57 -20.01
CA SER A 114 3.29 -0.88 -19.83
C SER A 114 1.95 -1.56 -19.57
N GLY A 115 0.94 -0.84 -19.09
CA GLY A 115 -0.28 -1.40 -18.54
C GLY A 115 -0.07 -2.26 -17.28
N VAL A 116 1.20 -2.39 -16.83
CA VAL A 116 1.55 -3.12 -15.61
C VAL A 116 1.22 -2.26 -14.40
N ARG A 117 0.38 -2.77 -13.53
CA ARG A 117 -0.02 -2.08 -12.30
C ARG A 117 1.05 -2.26 -11.24
N PRO A 118 1.78 -1.20 -10.88
CA PRO A 118 2.82 -1.30 -9.86
C PRO A 118 2.28 -1.31 -8.43
N PHE A 119 0.95 -1.29 -8.25
CA PHE A 119 0.28 -1.21 -6.95
C PHE A 119 -1.06 -1.94 -6.97
N PHE A 120 -1.53 -2.31 -5.79
CA PHE A 120 -2.83 -2.94 -5.58
C PHE A 120 -3.73 -2.05 -4.73
N LEU A 121 -4.90 -1.68 -5.26
CA LEU A 121 -5.85 -0.77 -4.59
C LEU A 121 -6.89 -1.58 -3.81
N TRP A 122 -6.56 -1.98 -2.57
CA TRP A 122 -7.45 -2.77 -1.71
C TRP A 122 -8.85 -2.18 -1.60
N GLY A 123 -8.96 -0.88 -1.31
CA GLY A 123 -10.24 -0.18 -1.18
C GLY A 123 -11.04 -0.08 -2.48
N LEU A 124 -10.40 -0.21 -3.65
CA LEU A 124 -11.09 -0.23 -4.93
C LEU A 124 -11.52 -1.65 -5.30
N TYR A 125 -10.58 -2.60 -5.25
CA TYR A 125 -10.86 -3.99 -5.66
C TYR A 125 -11.81 -4.71 -4.72
N PHE A 126 -11.82 -4.35 -3.44
CA PHE A 126 -12.67 -4.92 -2.40
C PHE A 126 -13.56 -3.86 -1.74
N ALA A 127 -13.98 -2.85 -2.51
CA ALA A 127 -14.79 -1.73 -2.00
C ALA A 127 -16.03 -2.21 -1.23
N ASP A 128 -16.74 -3.22 -1.75
CA ASP A 128 -17.91 -3.80 -1.11
C ASP A 128 -17.59 -4.45 0.26
N VAL A 129 -16.44 -5.11 0.39
CA VAL A 129 -15.98 -5.72 1.64
C VAL A 129 -15.68 -4.63 2.67
N PHE A 130 -14.92 -3.60 2.27
CA PHE A 130 -14.53 -2.51 3.16
C PHE A 130 -15.72 -1.64 3.59
N GLU A 131 -16.66 -1.38 2.69
CA GLU A 131 -17.85 -0.59 3.03
C GLU A 131 -18.83 -1.34 3.94
N ARG A 132 -19.09 -2.62 3.66
CA ARG A 132 -20.03 -3.39 4.46
C ARG A 132 -19.46 -3.87 5.79
N LYS A 133 -18.17 -4.25 5.79
CA LYS A 133 -17.55 -4.93 6.93
C LYS A 133 -16.37 -4.15 7.54
N GLY A 134 -15.82 -3.14 6.85
CA GLY A 134 -14.64 -2.41 7.29
C GLY A 134 -13.31 -3.18 7.12
N GLY A 135 -13.32 -4.36 6.49
CA GLY A 135 -12.15 -5.19 6.25
C GLY A 135 -12.49 -6.67 6.04
N PHE A 136 -11.47 -7.49 5.87
CA PHE A 136 -11.62 -8.93 5.70
C PHE A 136 -11.87 -9.62 7.03
N ASP A 137 -12.68 -10.68 7.04
CA ASP A 137 -12.93 -11.46 8.25
C ASP A 137 -11.67 -12.23 8.68
N ILE A 138 -10.91 -12.76 7.71
CA ILE A 138 -9.66 -13.49 7.94
C ILE A 138 -8.64 -13.09 6.88
N VAL A 139 -7.39 -12.89 7.30
CA VAL A 139 -6.23 -12.68 6.41
C VAL A 139 -5.24 -13.82 6.61
N ILE A 140 -4.92 -14.52 5.53
CA ILE A 140 -3.97 -15.64 5.51
C ILE A 140 -2.88 -15.32 4.50
N ALA A 141 -1.61 -15.46 4.89
CA ALA A 141 -0.52 -15.23 3.95
C ALA A 141 0.74 -16.07 4.21
N ASN A 142 1.47 -16.27 3.12
CA ASN A 142 2.85 -16.69 3.10
C ASN A 142 3.67 -15.54 2.45
N PRO A 143 4.16 -14.59 3.23
CA PRO A 143 4.87 -13.42 2.72
C PRO A 143 6.27 -13.80 2.23
N PRO A 144 6.90 -12.99 1.37
CA PRO A 144 8.27 -13.21 0.93
C PRO A 144 9.27 -13.00 2.09
N TYR A 145 10.21 -13.94 2.25
CA TYR A 145 11.28 -13.91 3.27
C TYR A 145 12.52 -13.16 2.73
N ILE A 146 12.35 -11.89 2.37
CA ILE A 146 13.40 -11.06 1.77
C ILE A 146 13.88 -10.04 2.79
N ASN A 147 15.18 -10.11 3.10
CA ASN A 147 15.84 -9.11 3.95
C ASN A 147 16.18 -7.85 3.15
N THR A 148 15.84 -6.69 3.72
CA THR A 148 16.03 -5.39 3.07
C THR A 148 17.49 -4.90 2.98
N LYS A 149 18.46 -5.67 3.53
CA LYS A 149 19.88 -5.43 3.27
C LYS A 149 20.29 -5.81 1.85
N ARG A 150 19.63 -6.80 1.25
CA ARG A 150 20.00 -7.38 -0.04
C ARG A 150 18.74 -7.45 -0.92
N GLY A 151 18.72 -6.70 -2.01
CA GLY A 151 17.74 -6.91 -3.08
C GLY A 151 16.50 -6.02 -3.09
N ILE A 152 16.42 -4.96 -2.28
CA ILE A 152 15.35 -3.96 -2.38
C ILE A 152 15.96 -2.61 -2.80
N ASP A 153 15.35 -1.99 -3.80
CA ASP A 153 15.70 -0.65 -4.24
C ASP A 153 15.67 0.33 -3.06
N PRO A 154 16.70 1.17 -2.87
CA PRO A 154 16.75 2.15 -1.78
C PRO A 154 15.55 3.09 -1.70
N LEU A 155 14.96 3.45 -2.85
CA LEU A 155 13.76 4.29 -2.91
C LEU A 155 12.54 3.56 -2.37
N VAL A 156 12.38 2.30 -2.75
CA VAL A 156 11.31 1.43 -2.23
C VAL A 156 11.46 1.24 -0.72
N LYS A 157 12.69 1.02 -0.25
CA LYS A 157 12.99 0.91 1.18
C LYS A 157 12.66 2.19 1.95
N SER A 158 12.99 3.36 1.39
CA SER A 158 12.65 4.65 1.99
C SER A 158 11.14 4.84 2.07
N ALA A 159 10.43 4.44 1.00
CA ALA A 159 8.98 4.50 0.95
C ALA A 159 8.33 3.63 2.04
N TYR A 160 8.80 2.40 2.24
CA TYR A 160 8.29 1.54 3.31
C TYR A 160 8.49 2.15 4.70
N LYS A 161 9.64 2.78 4.95
CA LYS A 161 9.90 3.47 6.23
C LYS A 161 9.00 4.68 6.49
N GLU A 162 8.48 5.30 5.45
CA GLU A 162 7.52 6.41 5.60
C GLU A 162 6.10 5.93 5.94
N ILE A 163 5.75 4.67 5.59
CA ILE A 163 4.39 4.14 5.72
C ILE A 163 4.27 3.21 6.92
N TYR A 164 5.20 2.26 7.04
CA TYR A 164 5.08 1.15 7.98
C TYR A 164 5.95 1.38 9.20
N LYS A 165 5.36 1.25 10.38
CA LYS A 165 6.08 1.31 11.66
C LYS A 165 7.08 0.15 11.78
N SER A 166 6.70 -1.03 11.27
CA SER A 166 7.57 -2.22 11.25
C SER A 166 8.78 -2.10 10.32
N ALA A 167 8.85 -1.04 9.50
CA ALA A 167 9.97 -0.76 8.60
C ALA A 167 11.08 0.08 9.28
N GLU A 168 11.16 0.12 10.59
CA GLU A 168 12.21 0.80 11.32
C GLU A 168 13.54 0.02 11.25
N GLY A 169 14.67 0.74 11.13
CA GLY A 169 16.00 0.13 11.09
C GLY A 169 16.22 -0.81 9.90
N GLN A 170 16.57 -2.05 10.23
CA GLN A 170 16.65 -3.18 9.29
C GLN A 170 15.43 -4.05 9.49
N PHE A 171 14.71 -4.28 8.42
CA PHE A 171 13.49 -5.08 8.45
C PHE A 171 13.47 -6.09 7.30
N ASP A 172 12.62 -7.08 7.42
CA ASP A 172 12.31 -8.04 6.37
C ASP A 172 10.91 -7.76 5.81
N LEU A 173 10.67 -8.10 4.54
CA LEU A 173 9.38 -7.81 3.91
C LEU A 173 8.21 -8.45 4.65
N PHE A 174 8.37 -9.63 5.24
CA PHE A 174 7.30 -10.29 5.96
C PHE A 174 6.74 -9.44 7.12
N THR A 175 7.56 -8.57 7.74
CA THR A 175 7.09 -7.69 8.83
C THR A 175 6.08 -6.65 8.34
N ILE A 176 6.33 -6.09 7.15
CA ILE A 176 5.41 -5.16 6.48
C ILE A 176 4.11 -5.89 6.11
N PHE A 177 4.21 -7.12 5.59
CA PHE A 177 3.03 -7.92 5.27
C PHE A 177 2.17 -8.23 6.49
N ILE A 178 2.78 -8.48 7.65
CA ILE A 178 2.05 -8.69 8.91
C ILE A 178 1.34 -7.39 9.31
N GLU A 179 2.04 -6.26 9.34
CA GLU A 179 1.45 -4.95 9.68
C GLU A 179 0.27 -4.64 8.76
N LYS A 180 0.45 -4.84 7.45
CA LYS A 180 -0.64 -4.67 6.48
C LYS A 180 -1.80 -5.64 6.72
N GLY A 181 -1.52 -6.88 7.05
CA GLY A 181 -2.55 -7.86 7.41
C GLY A 181 -3.36 -7.46 8.63
N ILE A 182 -2.71 -6.90 9.65
CA ILE A 182 -3.38 -6.35 10.84
C ILE A 182 -4.32 -5.20 10.47
N GLU A 183 -3.93 -4.34 9.55
CA GLU A 183 -4.81 -3.27 9.05
C GLU A 183 -6.02 -3.80 8.28
N LEU A 184 -5.81 -4.81 7.43
CA LEU A 184 -6.82 -5.35 6.54
C LEU A 184 -7.82 -6.28 7.24
N THR A 185 -7.42 -6.93 8.35
CA THR A 185 -8.28 -7.88 9.04
C THR A 185 -9.21 -7.24 10.05
N ARG A 186 -10.41 -7.81 10.20
CA ARG A 186 -11.36 -7.50 11.27
C ARG A 186 -11.30 -8.48 12.42
N ASN A 187 -11.07 -9.75 12.13
CA ASN A 187 -11.16 -10.81 13.12
C ASN A 187 -9.84 -11.61 13.18
N GLY A 188 -9.55 -12.40 12.16
CA GLY A 188 -8.47 -13.38 12.21
C GLY A 188 -7.29 -13.05 11.29
N LEU A 189 -6.08 -13.36 11.78
CA LEU A 189 -4.83 -13.19 11.05
C LEU A 189 -3.97 -14.43 11.25
N THR A 190 -3.48 -15.04 10.17
CA THR A 190 -2.56 -16.16 10.24
C THR A 190 -1.50 -16.08 9.15
N TYR A 191 -0.25 -16.23 9.55
CA TYR A 191 0.90 -16.14 8.66
C TYR A 191 1.88 -17.27 8.93
N ILE A 192 2.42 -17.83 7.83
CA ILE A 192 3.62 -18.64 7.91
C ILE A 192 4.83 -17.73 7.68
N ILE A 193 5.78 -17.72 8.63
CA ILE A 193 6.90 -16.77 8.67
C ILE A 193 8.17 -17.47 9.19
N PRO A 194 9.36 -16.86 9.00
CA PRO A 194 10.60 -17.41 9.54
C PRO A 194 10.57 -17.52 11.07
N LYS A 195 11.03 -18.63 11.61
CA LYS A 195 11.13 -18.90 13.06
C LYS A 195 11.88 -17.80 13.85
N PRO A 196 12.93 -17.13 13.31
CA PRO A 196 13.56 -16.01 14.00
C PRO A 196 12.60 -14.88 14.42
N PHE A 197 11.40 -14.80 13.82
CA PHE A 197 10.35 -13.90 14.31
C PHE A 197 10.11 -14.03 15.81
N ILE A 198 10.26 -15.20 16.39
CA ILE A 198 9.93 -15.47 17.80
C ILE A 198 10.91 -14.75 18.74
N ASN A 199 12.20 -14.71 18.43
CA ASN A 199 13.24 -14.31 19.37
C ASN A 199 14.24 -13.24 18.87
N ASN A 200 14.20 -12.84 17.59
CA ASN A 200 15.11 -11.83 17.06
C ASN A 200 14.66 -10.43 17.52
N GLU A 201 15.58 -9.66 18.07
CA GLU A 201 15.35 -8.29 18.57
C GLU A 201 14.83 -7.35 17.48
N ASN A 202 15.28 -7.50 16.23
CA ASN A 202 14.82 -6.70 15.11
C ASN A 202 13.31 -6.80 14.83
N TYR A 203 12.64 -7.80 15.37
CA TYR A 203 11.20 -8.02 15.17
C TYR A 203 10.36 -7.73 16.42
N GLU A 204 10.93 -7.08 17.43
CA GLU A 204 10.23 -6.76 18.68
C GLU A 204 8.96 -5.95 18.44
N LEU A 205 9.05 -4.90 17.62
CA LEU A 205 7.91 -4.04 17.32
C LEU A 205 6.76 -4.81 16.65
N ILE A 206 7.08 -5.61 15.64
CA ILE A 206 6.03 -6.37 14.93
C ILE A 206 5.46 -7.49 15.80
N ARG A 207 6.27 -8.13 16.68
CA ARG A 207 5.76 -9.07 17.68
C ARG A 207 4.77 -8.40 18.62
N LYS A 208 5.10 -7.18 19.10
CA LYS A 208 4.19 -6.40 19.94
C LYS A 208 2.88 -6.12 19.21
N MET A 209 2.93 -5.71 17.94
CA MET A 209 1.72 -5.48 17.16
C MET A 209 0.86 -6.74 17.01
N VAL A 210 1.48 -7.92 16.84
CA VAL A 210 0.76 -9.20 16.78
C VAL A 210 0.17 -9.57 18.14
N LEU A 211 0.89 -9.34 19.24
CA LEU A 211 0.39 -9.53 20.61
C LEU A 211 -0.79 -8.61 20.91
N ASP A 212 -0.69 -7.34 20.53
CA ASP A 212 -1.76 -6.34 20.70
C ASP A 212 -2.99 -6.68 19.84
N CYS A 213 -2.79 -7.37 18.72
CA CYS A 213 -3.86 -7.92 17.89
C CYS A 213 -4.54 -9.15 18.52
N GLY A 214 -4.01 -9.69 19.61
CA GLY A 214 -4.52 -10.88 20.29
C GLY A 214 -3.93 -12.18 19.74
N LEU A 215 -2.62 -12.39 19.93
CA LEU A 215 -1.96 -13.65 19.58
C LEU A 215 -2.61 -14.82 20.33
N TYR A 216 -3.09 -15.80 19.58
CA TYR A 216 -3.75 -16.99 20.13
C TYR A 216 -2.78 -18.17 20.21
N GLU A 217 -2.02 -18.43 19.15
CA GLU A 217 -1.17 -19.60 19.05
C GLU A 217 0.04 -19.36 18.14
N ILE A 218 1.16 -20.01 18.45
CA ILE A 218 2.31 -20.14 17.55
C ILE A 218 2.66 -21.60 17.41
N ILE A 219 2.62 -22.11 16.18
CA ILE A 219 3.00 -23.48 15.81
C ILE A 219 4.39 -23.41 15.17
N ILE A 220 5.35 -24.12 15.74
CA ILE A 220 6.71 -24.20 15.20
C ILE A 220 6.80 -25.46 14.35
N GLY A 221 7.12 -25.31 13.06
CA GLY A 221 7.33 -26.40 12.12
C GLY A 221 8.80 -26.55 11.77
N SER A 222 9.33 -27.75 11.83
CA SER A 222 10.55 -28.13 11.13
C SER A 222 10.17 -28.71 9.77
N ASP A 223 10.96 -28.39 8.74
CA ASP A 223 10.84 -28.99 7.39
C ASP A 223 9.49 -28.74 6.68
N VAL A 224 8.86 -27.59 6.92
CA VAL A 224 7.58 -27.21 6.29
C VAL A 224 7.74 -27.03 4.76
N PHE A 225 8.93 -26.74 4.29
CA PHE A 225 9.24 -26.59 2.86
C PHE A 225 10.40 -27.51 2.48
N GLU A 226 10.15 -28.52 1.66
CA GLU A 226 11.17 -29.46 1.17
C GLU A 226 12.34 -28.77 0.42
N ALA A 227 12.10 -27.61 -0.17
CA ALA A 227 13.08 -26.86 -0.98
C ALA A 227 13.82 -25.74 -0.24
N ALA A 228 13.49 -25.44 1.01
CA ALA A 228 14.10 -24.33 1.75
C ALA A 228 14.51 -24.75 3.16
N ASN A 229 15.81 -24.72 3.46
CA ASN A 229 16.37 -24.90 4.81
C ASN A 229 16.02 -23.72 5.75
N VAL A 230 14.76 -23.29 5.80
CA VAL A 230 14.29 -22.21 6.68
C VAL A 230 13.28 -22.78 7.65
N GLU A 231 13.67 -22.86 8.92
CA GLU A 231 12.72 -23.14 9.97
C GLU A 231 11.63 -22.05 10.00
N SER A 232 10.39 -22.48 9.95
CA SER A 232 9.22 -21.61 9.89
C SER A 232 8.35 -21.77 11.13
N CYS A 233 7.56 -20.77 11.42
CA CYS A 233 6.46 -20.84 12.37
C CYS A 233 5.18 -20.29 11.74
N VAL A 234 4.05 -20.80 12.22
CA VAL A 234 2.72 -20.26 11.90
C VAL A 234 2.17 -19.62 13.16
N PHE A 235 1.74 -18.39 13.07
CA PHE A 235 1.01 -17.77 14.17
C PHE A 235 -0.46 -17.54 13.80
N LEU A 236 -1.32 -17.61 14.80
CA LEU A 236 -2.73 -17.25 14.73
C LEU A 236 -2.97 -16.11 15.70
N ALA A 237 -3.60 -15.04 15.20
CA ALA A 237 -4.00 -13.91 16.00
C ALA A 237 -5.46 -13.52 15.68
N SER A 238 -6.15 -12.95 16.65
CA SER A 238 -7.55 -12.52 16.50
C SER A 238 -7.76 -11.19 17.19
N LYS A 239 -8.34 -10.24 16.47
CA LYS A 239 -8.79 -8.96 17.05
C LYS A 239 -10.00 -9.15 17.93
#